data_244ff5867d1dfc4dedea1d77e98de60d
#
_entry.id   244ff5867d1dfc4dedea1d77e98de60d
#
_cell.length_a   1.000
_cell.length_b   1.000
_cell.length_c   1.000
_cell.angle_alpha   90.00
_cell.angle_beta   90.00
_cell.angle_gamma   90.00
#
_symmetry.space_group_name_H-M   'P 1'
#
loop_
_entity.id
_entity.type
_entity.pdbx_description
1 polymer ?
#
loop_
_entity_poly.entity_id
_entity_poly.type
_entity_poly.pdbx_seq_one_letter_code
_entity_poly.pdbx_strand_id
1 'polypeptide(L)'
;GFLYKHDPIMESDKVINLPQAEIKNKRFMISDDTQPVAGAVGYRLGDVLDTADNRTVYTPLGSSIFKCAGGGQNYVHGGASVQEMLVPVLDVRTQAGHVETQKATVSLLPTPETLMDGKITLKFLQTELVTDTVLPAVYEVFVVNAMDNQVSTKRTIRADKTVGCADEERRTEVTLTLKKLPYSRENDYYFLLTDKDTGAVMEKRSVKIDIAGAKKEE
;
A
#
# COMPACT_ATOMS: atom_id res chain seq x y z
N GLY A 1 -15.82 -12.64 -10.16
CA GLY A 1 -14.45 -12.12 -10.07
C GLY A 1 -13.77 -12.01 -11.42
N PHE A 2 -12.56 -11.51 -11.42
CA PHE A 2 -11.71 -11.34 -12.59
C PHE A 2 -10.35 -11.99 -12.33
N LEU A 3 -9.79 -12.62 -13.38
CA LEU A 3 -8.39 -13.03 -13.38
C LEU A 3 -7.55 -11.89 -13.93
N TYR A 4 -6.56 -11.44 -13.15
CA TYR A 4 -5.53 -10.51 -13.58
C TYR A 4 -4.16 -11.17 -13.54
N LYS A 5 -3.41 -11.08 -14.65
CA LYS A 5 -2.03 -11.55 -14.75
C LYS A 5 -1.13 -10.35 -15.07
N HIS A 6 -0.20 -10.06 -14.16
CA HIS A 6 0.73 -8.93 -14.32
C HIS A 6 1.71 -9.16 -15.46
N ASP A 7 2.22 -10.39 -15.58
CA ASP A 7 3.20 -10.77 -16.61
C ASP A 7 2.56 -10.93 -18.00
N PRO A 8 3.32 -10.70 -19.06
CA PRO A 8 2.86 -11.00 -20.42
C PRO A 8 2.39 -12.44 -20.56
N ILE A 9 1.29 -12.64 -21.28
CA ILE A 9 0.77 -13.97 -21.59
C ILE A 9 1.67 -14.64 -22.63
N MET A 10 2.28 -15.74 -22.23
CA MET A 10 3.15 -16.56 -23.09
C MET A 10 2.33 -17.61 -23.85
N GLU A 11 2.89 -18.21 -24.91
CA GLU A 11 2.21 -19.31 -25.63
C GLU A 11 1.96 -20.55 -24.74
N SER A 12 2.83 -20.78 -23.75
CA SER A 12 2.65 -21.83 -22.73
C SER A 12 1.44 -21.60 -21.81
N ASP A 13 0.96 -20.37 -21.72
CA ASP A 13 -0.23 -20.01 -20.92
C ASP A 13 -1.53 -20.22 -21.71
N LYS A 14 -1.45 -20.63 -22.97
CA LYS A 14 -2.59 -20.76 -23.87
C LYS A 14 -2.97 -22.22 -24.06
N VAL A 15 -4.22 -22.51 -23.77
CA VAL A 15 -4.85 -23.84 -24.04
C VAL A 15 -5.42 -23.85 -25.45
N ILE A 16 -5.24 -24.97 -26.16
CA ILE A 16 -5.79 -25.13 -27.51
C ILE A 16 -7.30 -25.25 -27.42
N ASN A 17 -8.01 -24.49 -28.26
CA ASN A 17 -9.47 -24.56 -28.35
C ASN A 17 -9.96 -25.86 -28.95
N LEU A 18 -11.13 -26.32 -28.51
CA LEU A 18 -11.90 -27.31 -29.27
C LEU A 18 -12.36 -26.68 -30.61
N PRO A 19 -12.10 -27.34 -31.76
CA PRO A 19 -12.45 -26.78 -33.05
C PRO A 19 -13.96 -26.50 -33.20
N GLN A 20 -14.80 -27.33 -32.57
CA GLN A 20 -16.26 -27.32 -32.69
C GLN A 20 -16.97 -26.59 -31.54
N ALA A 21 -16.25 -25.85 -30.68
CA ALA A 21 -16.90 -25.10 -29.61
C ALA A 21 -17.83 -24.01 -30.19
N GLU A 22 -19.08 -24.00 -29.75
CA GLU A 22 -20.10 -23.01 -30.15
C GLU A 22 -19.81 -21.62 -29.59
N ILE A 23 -19.43 -21.56 -28.30
CA ILE A 23 -19.09 -20.34 -27.61
C ILE A 23 -17.62 -20.42 -27.19
N LYS A 24 -16.86 -19.38 -27.54
CA LYS A 24 -15.42 -19.29 -27.25
C LYS A 24 -15.10 -17.97 -26.56
N ASN A 25 -14.59 -18.09 -25.37
CA ASN A 25 -14.07 -16.96 -24.58
C ASN A 25 -12.67 -17.33 -24.10
N LYS A 26 -11.90 -16.36 -23.63
CA LYS A 26 -10.55 -16.58 -23.10
C LYS A 26 -10.53 -17.46 -21.85
N ARG A 27 -11.62 -17.48 -21.10
CA ARG A 27 -11.72 -18.23 -19.84
C ARG A 27 -12.75 -19.33 -19.82
N PHE A 28 -13.55 -19.47 -20.87
CA PHE A 28 -14.45 -20.62 -21.03
C PHE A 28 -14.75 -20.92 -22.48
N MET A 29 -15.13 -22.16 -22.77
CA MET A 29 -15.71 -22.62 -24.01
C MET A 29 -16.92 -23.50 -23.71
N ILE A 30 -17.92 -23.45 -24.56
CA ILE A 30 -19.11 -24.33 -24.49
C ILE A 30 -19.17 -25.16 -25.78
N SER A 31 -19.33 -26.47 -25.62
CA SER A 31 -19.38 -27.40 -26.72
C SER A 31 -20.32 -28.57 -26.41
N ASP A 32 -20.91 -29.16 -27.43
CA ASP A 32 -21.58 -30.48 -27.36
C ASP A 32 -20.57 -31.64 -27.20
N ASP A 33 -19.30 -31.40 -27.50
CA ASP A 33 -18.25 -32.39 -27.34
C ASP A 33 -17.87 -32.52 -25.85
N THR A 34 -17.80 -33.77 -25.38
CA THR A 34 -17.48 -34.10 -23.99
C THR A 34 -16.04 -34.63 -23.83
N GLN A 35 -15.22 -34.52 -24.88
CA GLN A 35 -13.85 -35.04 -24.86
C GLN A 35 -12.95 -34.24 -23.91
N PRO A 36 -12.03 -34.89 -23.21
CA PRO A 36 -11.06 -34.18 -22.37
C PRO A 36 -10.21 -33.20 -23.19
N VAL A 37 -10.01 -32.00 -22.63
CA VAL A 37 -9.15 -30.95 -23.20
C VAL A 37 -7.92 -30.80 -22.31
N ALA A 38 -6.74 -31.01 -22.90
CA ALA A 38 -5.48 -30.82 -22.14
C ALA A 38 -5.34 -29.39 -21.62
N GLY A 39 -5.10 -29.23 -20.31
CA GLY A 39 -4.98 -27.94 -19.68
C GLY A 39 -6.30 -27.24 -19.32
N ALA A 40 -7.45 -27.94 -19.49
CA ALA A 40 -8.77 -27.45 -19.09
C ALA A 40 -9.56 -28.51 -18.32
N VAL A 41 -10.56 -28.07 -17.58
CA VAL A 41 -11.55 -28.94 -16.92
C VAL A 41 -12.91 -28.69 -17.55
N GLY A 42 -13.63 -29.78 -17.86
CA GLY A 42 -14.99 -29.75 -18.39
C GLY A 42 -16.01 -30.00 -17.28
N TYR A 43 -17.08 -29.23 -17.28
CA TYR A 43 -18.24 -29.43 -16.43
C TYR A 43 -19.48 -29.48 -17.27
N ARG A 44 -20.41 -30.37 -16.93
CA ARG A 44 -21.71 -30.38 -17.58
C ARG A 44 -22.47 -29.08 -17.26
N LEU A 45 -22.89 -28.36 -18.29
CA LEU A 45 -23.50 -27.04 -18.13
C LEU A 45 -24.83 -27.12 -17.34
N GLY A 46 -25.61 -28.20 -17.56
CA GLY A 46 -26.80 -28.43 -16.78
C GLY A 46 -26.59 -28.57 -15.28
N ASP A 47 -25.49 -29.21 -14.87
CA ASP A 47 -25.15 -29.37 -13.44
C ASP A 47 -24.69 -28.06 -12.83
N VAL A 48 -24.04 -27.19 -13.62
CA VAL A 48 -23.58 -25.88 -13.16
C VAL A 48 -24.72 -24.87 -13.02
N LEU A 49 -25.69 -24.92 -13.91
CA LEU A 49 -26.79 -23.96 -14.02
C LEU A 49 -28.15 -24.49 -13.52
N ASP A 50 -28.20 -25.73 -13.02
CA ASP A 50 -29.43 -26.42 -12.63
C ASP A 50 -30.47 -26.42 -13.79
N THR A 51 -30.05 -26.85 -14.98
CA THR A 51 -30.86 -26.88 -16.22
C THR A 51 -30.75 -28.21 -16.92
N ALA A 52 -31.56 -28.41 -17.97
CA ALA A 52 -31.50 -29.62 -18.84
C ALA A 52 -30.43 -29.52 -19.94
N ASP A 53 -29.52 -28.55 -19.90
CA ASP A 53 -28.47 -28.36 -20.90
C ASP A 53 -27.40 -29.44 -20.80
N ASN A 54 -27.21 -30.23 -21.88
CA ASN A 54 -26.25 -31.33 -21.90
C ASN A 54 -24.86 -30.95 -22.43
N ARG A 55 -24.65 -29.68 -22.81
CA ARG A 55 -23.38 -29.20 -23.28
C ARG A 55 -22.35 -29.17 -22.15
N THR A 56 -21.09 -29.20 -22.52
CA THR A 56 -19.96 -29.11 -21.59
C THR A 56 -19.37 -27.69 -21.64
N VAL A 57 -19.24 -27.07 -20.48
CA VAL A 57 -18.44 -25.86 -20.33
C VAL A 57 -17.03 -26.25 -19.89
N TYR A 58 -16.04 -25.82 -20.64
CA TYR A 58 -14.61 -26.01 -20.32
C TYR A 58 -14.03 -24.73 -19.77
N THR A 59 -13.24 -24.86 -18.72
CA THR A 59 -12.47 -23.73 -18.14
C THR A 59 -10.99 -24.12 -18.10
N PRO A 60 -10.06 -23.22 -18.49
CA PRO A 60 -8.65 -23.51 -18.42
C PRO A 60 -8.17 -23.57 -16.97
N LEU A 61 -7.17 -24.41 -16.71
CA LEU A 61 -6.59 -24.55 -15.37
C LEU A 61 -5.82 -23.29 -14.95
N GLY A 62 -5.93 -22.94 -13.69
CA GLY A 62 -5.20 -21.83 -13.08
C GLY A 62 -5.38 -20.50 -13.81
N SER A 63 -4.28 -19.85 -14.18
CA SER A 63 -4.26 -18.56 -14.89
C SER A 63 -4.15 -18.69 -16.42
N SER A 64 -4.21 -19.89 -16.98
CA SER A 64 -4.18 -20.12 -18.43
C SER A 64 -5.40 -19.53 -19.13
N ILE A 65 -5.29 -19.25 -20.42
CA ILE A 65 -6.40 -18.77 -21.24
C ILE A 65 -6.57 -19.65 -22.48
N PHE A 66 -7.77 -19.69 -23.05
CA PHE A 66 -7.98 -20.27 -24.35
C PHE A 66 -7.45 -19.37 -25.48
N LYS A 67 -6.97 -19.98 -26.54
CA LYS A 67 -6.44 -19.29 -27.72
C LYS A 67 -7.58 -18.71 -28.57
N CYS A 68 -8.09 -17.53 -28.15
CA CYS A 68 -9.18 -16.84 -28.86
C CYS A 68 -8.69 -15.52 -29.43
N ALA A 69 -9.30 -15.10 -30.55
CA ALA A 69 -9.07 -13.77 -31.11
C ALA A 69 -9.48 -12.64 -30.17
N GLY A 70 -8.90 -11.47 -30.36
CA GLY A 70 -9.20 -10.25 -29.58
C GLY A 70 -8.13 -9.88 -28.55
N GLY A 71 -8.09 -8.58 -28.18
CA GLY A 71 -7.18 -8.00 -27.17
C GLY A 71 -7.56 -8.33 -25.72
N GLY A 72 -6.86 -7.72 -24.75
CA GLY A 72 -7.23 -7.81 -23.33
C GLY A 72 -6.95 -9.18 -22.69
N GLN A 73 -5.77 -9.73 -22.91
CA GLN A 73 -5.42 -11.07 -22.42
C GLN A 73 -5.07 -11.11 -20.93
N ASN A 74 -4.60 -10.01 -20.36
CA ASN A 74 -4.13 -9.94 -18.98
C ASN A 74 -5.24 -9.63 -17.96
N TYR A 75 -6.44 -9.28 -18.42
CA TYR A 75 -7.59 -9.00 -17.57
C TYR A 75 -8.83 -9.69 -18.17
N VAL A 76 -9.18 -10.84 -17.62
CA VAL A 76 -10.20 -11.74 -18.16
C VAL A 76 -11.11 -12.26 -17.06
N HIS A 77 -12.27 -12.83 -17.43
CA HIS A 77 -13.25 -13.40 -16.50
C HIS A 77 -14.03 -14.56 -17.11
N GLY A 78 -14.78 -15.28 -16.29
CA GLY A 78 -15.67 -16.35 -16.71
C GLY A 78 -15.09 -17.75 -16.56
N GLY A 79 -13.89 -17.88 -15.96
CA GLY A 79 -13.29 -19.17 -15.64
C GLY A 79 -13.57 -19.62 -14.22
N ALA A 80 -12.92 -20.74 -13.82
CA ALA A 80 -13.06 -21.34 -12.48
C ALA A 80 -11.80 -21.19 -11.62
N SER A 81 -10.96 -20.16 -11.85
CA SER A 81 -9.85 -19.87 -10.97
C SER A 81 -10.33 -19.29 -9.64
N VAL A 82 -9.50 -19.40 -8.60
CA VAL A 82 -9.82 -18.86 -7.26
C VAL A 82 -10.14 -17.36 -7.33
N GLN A 83 -9.42 -16.58 -8.16
CA GLN A 83 -9.67 -15.15 -8.34
C GLN A 83 -11.02 -14.84 -9.00
N GLU A 84 -11.53 -15.74 -9.83
CA GLU A 84 -12.81 -15.57 -10.52
C GLU A 84 -14.00 -16.05 -9.67
N MET A 85 -13.79 -17.07 -8.85
CA MET A 85 -14.83 -17.70 -8.04
C MET A 85 -15.05 -17.02 -6.68
N LEU A 86 -14.00 -16.46 -6.08
CA LEU A 86 -14.10 -15.79 -4.80
C LEU A 86 -14.43 -14.31 -5.01
N VAL A 87 -15.54 -13.88 -4.43
CA VAL A 87 -15.95 -12.47 -4.37
C VAL A 87 -15.94 -12.04 -2.92
N PRO A 88 -15.23 -10.97 -2.56
CA PRO A 88 -15.26 -10.47 -1.19
C PRO A 88 -16.65 -9.91 -0.89
N VAL A 89 -17.19 -10.29 0.27
CA VAL A 89 -18.42 -9.70 0.82
C VAL A 89 -18.03 -8.89 2.04
N LEU A 90 -18.28 -7.60 2.00
CA LEU A 90 -18.08 -6.68 3.13
C LEU A 90 -19.43 -6.45 3.81
N ASP A 91 -19.56 -6.91 5.05
CA ASP A 91 -20.67 -6.54 5.92
C ASP A 91 -20.27 -5.29 6.70
N VAL A 92 -20.71 -4.12 6.24
CA VAL A 92 -20.42 -2.84 6.88
C VAL A 92 -21.62 -2.49 7.76
N ARG A 93 -21.44 -2.60 9.09
CA ARG A 93 -22.42 -2.15 10.08
C ARG A 93 -22.05 -0.77 10.57
N THR A 94 -22.81 0.22 10.18
CA THR A 94 -22.72 1.57 10.75
C THR A 94 -23.67 1.67 11.93
N GLN A 95 -23.16 2.07 13.09
CA GLN A 95 -24.04 2.50 14.19
C GLN A 95 -24.67 3.85 13.82
N ALA A 96 -25.88 4.07 14.26
CA ALA A 96 -26.58 5.36 14.11
C ALA A 96 -25.77 6.44 14.85
N GLY A 97 -25.20 7.36 14.12
CA GLY A 97 -24.31 8.42 14.60
C GLY A 97 -22.97 8.33 13.86
N HIS A 98 -22.71 9.28 12.98
CA HIS A 98 -21.41 9.44 12.35
C HIS A 98 -20.44 9.95 13.43
N VAL A 99 -19.60 9.07 13.95
CA VAL A 99 -18.50 9.46 14.82
C VAL A 99 -17.30 9.75 13.91
N GLU A 100 -17.01 11.03 13.74
CA GLU A 100 -15.81 11.46 13.03
C GLU A 100 -14.59 11.09 13.87
N THR A 101 -13.75 10.21 13.35
CA THR A 101 -12.50 9.84 14.01
C THR A 101 -11.37 10.70 13.49
N GLN A 102 -10.49 11.14 14.39
CA GLN A 102 -9.26 11.85 14.06
C GLN A 102 -8.04 11.07 14.58
N LYS A 103 -6.86 11.35 14.06
CA LYS A 103 -5.61 10.79 14.57
C LYS A 103 -5.06 11.63 15.70
N ALA A 104 -4.52 11.00 16.75
CA ALA A 104 -3.77 11.69 17.79
C ALA A 104 -2.53 12.35 17.16
N THR A 105 -2.29 13.63 17.45
CA THR A 105 -1.19 14.41 16.88
C THR A 105 -0.04 14.58 17.87
N VAL A 106 1.14 14.93 17.35
CA VAL A 106 2.31 15.29 18.12
C VAL A 106 2.79 16.66 17.70
N SER A 107 3.28 17.45 18.65
CA SER A 107 3.88 18.76 18.41
C SER A 107 5.35 18.73 18.74
N LEU A 108 6.19 19.28 17.87
CA LEU A 108 7.62 19.48 18.14
C LEU A 108 7.80 20.61 19.16
N LEU A 109 8.39 20.30 20.30
CA LEU A 109 8.72 21.29 21.32
C LEU A 109 9.84 22.22 20.84
N PRO A 110 10.08 23.35 21.51
CA PRO A 110 11.14 24.30 21.14
C PRO A 110 12.48 23.58 20.92
N THR A 111 13.12 23.87 19.81
CA THR A 111 14.40 23.31 19.38
C THR A 111 15.38 24.44 19.08
N PRO A 112 16.70 24.18 19.12
CA PRO A 112 17.67 25.14 18.65
C PRO A 112 17.44 25.53 17.19
N GLU A 113 17.55 26.79 16.87
CA GLU A 113 17.45 27.29 15.48
C GLU A 113 18.66 26.91 14.63
N THR A 114 19.78 26.60 15.28
CA THR A 114 21.02 26.20 14.60
C THR A 114 21.58 24.93 15.22
N LEU A 115 21.91 23.96 14.38
CA LEU A 115 22.57 22.72 14.75
C LEU A 115 24.08 22.90 14.60
N MET A 116 24.79 22.75 15.70
CA MET A 116 26.25 22.85 15.75
C MET A 116 26.94 21.49 15.84
N ASP A 117 26.15 20.43 16.05
CA ASP A 117 26.63 19.05 16.18
C ASP A 117 25.95 18.14 15.16
N GLY A 118 26.64 17.03 14.82
CA GLY A 118 26.11 16.00 13.92
C GLY A 118 24.95 15.18 14.51
N LYS A 119 24.57 15.43 15.77
CA LYS A 119 23.44 14.78 16.46
C LYS A 119 22.55 15.83 17.08
N ILE A 120 21.25 15.62 17.00
CA ILE A 120 20.24 16.45 17.65
C ILE A 120 19.18 15.60 18.33
N THR A 121 18.86 15.95 19.57
CA THR A 121 17.73 15.36 20.29
C THR A 121 16.53 16.29 20.19
N LEU A 122 15.46 15.78 19.61
CA LEU A 122 14.18 16.46 19.47
C LEU A 122 13.20 15.92 20.50
N LYS A 123 12.39 16.83 21.05
CA LYS A 123 11.34 16.51 22.02
C LYS A 123 9.98 16.76 21.40
N PHE A 124 9.10 15.79 21.52
CA PHE A 124 7.73 15.87 21.04
C PHE A 124 6.76 15.72 22.21
N LEU A 125 5.61 16.35 22.08
CA LEU A 125 4.48 16.20 22.99
C LEU A 125 3.29 15.67 22.19
N GLN A 126 2.71 14.55 22.63
CA GLN A 126 1.42 14.12 22.10
C GLN A 126 0.33 15.07 22.59
N THR A 127 -0.40 15.72 21.68
CA THR A 127 -1.35 16.78 21.99
C THR A 127 -2.72 16.25 22.39
N GLU A 128 -3.22 15.24 21.67
CA GLU A 128 -4.47 14.56 22.00
C GLU A 128 -4.22 13.17 22.55
N LEU A 129 -5.01 12.77 23.53
CA LEU A 129 -5.01 11.42 24.07
C LEU A 129 -5.88 10.50 23.20
N VAL A 130 -5.45 9.26 23.07
CA VAL A 130 -6.21 8.23 22.36
C VAL A 130 -7.49 7.92 23.11
N THR A 131 -8.61 7.91 22.39
CA THR A 131 -9.96 7.63 22.84
C THR A 131 -10.69 6.77 21.80
N ASP A 132 -11.97 6.52 21.99
CA ASP A 132 -12.80 5.82 20.99
C ASP A 132 -12.93 6.61 19.67
N THR A 133 -12.69 7.93 19.70
CA THR A 133 -12.80 8.83 18.54
C THR A 133 -11.46 9.40 18.08
N VAL A 134 -10.42 9.31 18.91
CA VAL A 134 -9.05 9.72 18.59
C VAL A 134 -8.19 8.48 18.47
N LEU A 135 -7.86 8.11 17.23
CA LEU A 135 -7.08 6.91 16.92
C LEU A 135 -5.59 7.13 17.15
N PRO A 136 -4.84 6.10 17.59
CA PRO A 136 -3.39 6.18 17.67
C PRO A 136 -2.78 6.44 16.30
N ALA A 137 -1.64 7.15 16.27
CA ALA A 137 -0.92 7.47 15.05
C ALA A 137 0.59 7.24 15.20
N VAL A 138 1.23 7.09 14.05
CA VAL A 138 2.68 6.92 13.97
C VAL A 138 3.25 7.96 13.01
N TYR A 139 4.26 8.69 13.47
CA TYR A 139 4.92 9.74 12.71
C TYR A 139 6.38 9.41 12.48
N GLU A 140 6.96 9.98 11.44
CA GLU A 140 8.39 9.92 11.16
C GLU A 140 8.96 11.31 11.13
N VAL A 141 10.13 11.50 11.77
CA VAL A 141 10.86 12.77 11.78
C VAL A 141 12.26 12.59 11.22
N PHE A 142 12.69 13.55 10.41
CA PHE A 142 14.00 13.59 9.80
C PHE A 142 14.33 15.02 9.34
N VAL A 143 15.58 15.26 8.93
CA VAL A 143 16.00 16.54 8.35
C VAL A 143 16.14 16.40 6.85
N VAL A 144 15.66 17.41 6.12
CA VAL A 144 15.81 17.54 4.67
C VAL A 144 16.50 18.85 4.30
N ASN A 145 17.09 18.91 3.12
CA ASN A 145 17.58 20.15 2.51
C ASN A 145 16.46 20.86 1.71
N ALA A 146 16.77 22.00 1.10
CA ALA A 146 15.82 22.79 0.30
C ALA A 146 15.23 22.03 -0.91
N MET A 147 15.86 20.94 -1.34
CA MET A 147 15.38 20.08 -2.43
C MET A 147 14.64 18.84 -1.91
N ASP A 148 14.22 18.85 -0.64
CA ASP A 148 13.57 17.76 0.08
C ASP A 148 14.37 16.45 0.14
N ASN A 149 15.70 16.49 -0.10
CA ASN A 149 16.57 15.34 0.09
C ASN A 149 16.87 15.13 1.57
N GLN A 150 16.69 13.90 2.04
CA GLN A 150 16.92 13.54 3.43
C GLN A 150 18.43 13.57 3.79
N VAL A 151 18.78 14.38 4.76
CA VAL A 151 20.18 14.61 5.23
C VAL A 151 20.44 14.08 6.65
N SER A 152 19.49 13.43 7.29
CA SER A 152 19.66 12.80 8.60
C SER A 152 19.16 11.35 8.63
N THR A 153 19.37 10.68 9.77
CA THR A 153 18.60 9.46 10.09
C THR A 153 17.12 9.82 10.28
N LYS A 154 16.24 8.86 10.01
CA LYS A 154 14.81 8.94 10.27
C LYS A 154 14.50 8.28 11.62
N ARG A 155 13.57 8.84 12.39
CA ARG A 155 13.08 8.29 13.66
C ARG A 155 11.56 8.27 13.66
N THR A 156 11.03 7.27 14.35
CA THR A 156 9.59 7.05 14.48
C THR A 156 9.12 7.54 15.85
N ILE A 157 7.96 8.23 15.88
CA ILE A 157 7.28 8.72 17.05
C ILE A 157 5.88 8.09 17.08
N ARG A 158 5.46 7.59 18.23
CA ARG A 158 4.14 7.02 18.43
C ARG A 158 3.28 7.96 19.25
N ALA A 159 2.09 8.28 18.75
CA ALA A 159 1.04 9.00 19.47
C ALA A 159 -0.02 7.97 19.89
N ASP A 160 0.28 7.20 20.93
CA ASP A 160 -0.52 6.07 21.41
C ASP A 160 -0.93 6.18 22.90
N LYS A 161 -0.67 7.32 23.52
CA LYS A 161 -1.00 7.55 24.94
C LYS A 161 -2.48 7.79 25.13
N THR A 162 -3.07 7.06 26.08
CA THR A 162 -4.50 7.07 26.40
C THR A 162 -4.82 7.96 27.59
N VAL A 163 -6.10 8.18 27.82
CA VAL A 163 -6.61 8.91 29.00
C VAL A 163 -6.10 8.23 30.28
N GLY A 164 -5.61 9.02 31.23
CA GLY A 164 -5.05 8.57 32.51
C GLY A 164 -3.53 8.42 32.55
N CYS A 165 -2.81 8.61 31.41
CA CYS A 165 -1.36 8.67 31.44
C CYS A 165 -0.87 9.99 32.07
N ALA A 166 0.30 9.97 32.68
CA ALA A 166 0.94 11.17 33.23
C ALA A 166 1.44 12.08 32.08
N ASP A 167 1.52 13.40 32.33
CA ASP A 167 1.95 14.36 31.31
C ASP A 167 3.38 14.09 30.79
N GLU A 168 4.25 13.57 31.64
CA GLU A 168 5.61 13.17 31.25
C GLU A 168 5.61 12.02 30.24
N GLU A 169 4.66 11.09 30.35
CA GLU A 169 4.55 9.93 29.44
C GLU A 169 4.11 10.33 28.04
N ARG A 170 3.49 11.50 27.89
CA ARG A 170 3.10 12.07 26.60
C ARG A 170 4.28 12.66 25.84
N ARG A 171 5.43 12.80 26.49
CA ARG A 171 6.66 13.34 25.89
C ARG A 171 7.50 12.20 25.32
N THR A 172 7.99 12.40 24.11
CA THR A 172 8.87 11.46 23.42
C THR A 172 10.14 12.20 23.00
N GLU A 173 11.30 11.62 23.30
CA GLU A 173 12.58 12.14 22.83
C GLU A 173 13.14 11.22 21.74
N VAL A 174 13.63 11.81 20.66
CA VAL A 174 14.30 11.09 19.57
C VAL A 174 15.58 11.79 19.17
N THR A 175 16.63 11.02 18.90
CA THR A 175 17.90 11.58 18.44
C THR A 175 18.07 11.30 16.95
N LEU A 176 18.22 12.36 16.17
CA LEU A 176 18.61 12.33 14.77
C LEU A 176 20.12 12.46 14.65
N THR A 177 20.70 11.75 13.70
CA THR A 177 22.11 11.86 13.32
C THR A 177 22.19 12.36 11.89
N LEU A 178 22.90 13.45 11.67
CA LEU A 178 23.15 13.99 10.34
C LEU A 178 24.06 13.04 9.54
N LYS A 179 23.81 12.93 8.25
CA LYS A 179 24.69 12.20 7.33
C LYS A 179 26.02 12.95 7.18
N LYS A 180 27.06 12.26 6.80
CA LYS A 180 28.36 12.90 6.50
C LYS A 180 28.29 13.57 5.12
N LEU A 181 27.86 14.82 5.12
CA LEU A 181 27.71 15.67 3.93
C LEU A 181 28.34 17.03 4.20
N PRO A 182 28.75 17.78 3.17
CA PRO A 182 29.12 19.19 3.33
C PRO A 182 27.88 20.00 3.66
N TYR A 183 27.88 20.62 4.84
CA TYR A 183 26.82 21.53 5.30
C TYR A 183 27.27 22.98 5.20
N SER A 184 26.34 23.87 4.87
CA SER A 184 26.58 25.31 4.87
C SER A 184 25.46 26.00 5.65
N ARG A 185 25.83 26.97 6.48
CA ARG A 185 24.86 27.83 7.22
C ARG A 185 24.00 28.66 6.25
N GLU A 186 24.46 28.89 5.04
CA GLU A 186 23.73 29.67 4.01
C GLU A 186 22.58 28.86 3.40
N ASN A 187 22.67 27.52 3.45
CA ASN A 187 21.65 26.64 2.94
C ASN A 187 20.46 26.50 3.89
N ASP A 188 19.30 26.23 3.32
CA ASP A 188 18.09 25.98 4.08
C ASP A 188 17.90 24.48 4.33
N TYR A 189 17.63 24.16 5.59
CA TYR A 189 17.29 22.82 6.03
C TYR A 189 16.00 22.88 6.83
N TYR A 190 15.31 21.75 6.91
CA TYR A 190 14.02 21.67 7.58
C TYR A 190 13.91 20.38 8.38
N PHE A 191 13.41 20.45 9.60
CA PHE A 191 12.80 19.31 10.25
C PHE A 191 11.49 19.02 9.57
N LEU A 192 11.31 17.78 9.15
CA LEU A 192 10.10 17.31 8.52
C LEU A 192 9.46 16.24 9.39
N LEU A 193 8.22 16.47 9.80
CA LEU A 193 7.38 15.50 10.50
C LEU A 193 6.31 15.00 9.51
N THR A 194 6.27 13.71 9.28
CA THR A 194 5.30 13.10 8.34
C THR A 194 4.47 12.02 9.01
N ASP A 195 3.21 11.90 8.62
CA ASP A 195 2.39 10.74 8.97
C ASP A 195 2.95 9.51 8.25
N LYS A 196 3.25 8.46 9.01
CA LYS A 196 3.91 7.26 8.46
C LYS A 196 3.03 6.48 7.47
N ASP A 197 1.72 6.49 7.68
CA ASP A 197 0.79 5.71 6.89
C ASP A 197 0.48 6.38 5.55
N THR A 198 0.33 7.71 5.58
CA THR A 198 -0.08 8.49 4.41
C THR A 198 1.07 9.21 3.71
N GLY A 199 2.21 9.39 4.40
CA GLY A 199 3.31 10.23 3.93
C GLY A 199 3.02 11.73 3.98
N ALA A 200 1.85 12.14 4.48
CA ALA A 200 1.47 13.55 4.56
C ALA A 200 2.41 14.32 5.49
N VAL A 201 2.83 15.51 5.07
CA VAL A 201 3.64 16.41 5.89
C VAL A 201 2.75 17.07 6.92
N MET A 202 3.04 16.81 8.20
CA MET A 202 2.32 17.37 9.35
C MET A 202 2.95 18.66 9.84
N GLU A 203 4.28 18.73 9.82
CA GLU A 203 5.04 19.92 10.23
C GLU A 203 6.33 20.03 9.42
N LYS A 204 6.68 21.25 8.99
CA LYS A 204 7.96 21.59 8.35
C LYS A 204 8.51 22.82 9.07
N ARG A 205 9.64 22.65 9.80
CA ARG A 205 10.25 23.71 10.58
C ARG A 205 11.67 23.99 10.11
N SER A 206 11.97 25.24 9.81
CA SER A 206 13.30 25.67 9.36
C SER A 206 14.35 25.47 10.47
N VAL A 207 15.54 25.06 10.05
CA VAL A 207 16.72 24.93 10.91
C VAL A 207 17.97 25.25 10.13
N LYS A 208 18.97 25.86 10.77
CA LYS A 208 20.29 26.06 10.18
C LYS A 208 21.24 24.98 10.65
N ILE A 209 22.18 24.60 9.79
CA ILE A 209 23.23 23.62 10.14
C ILE A 209 24.59 24.32 10.00
N ASP A 210 25.31 24.43 11.13
CA ASP A 210 26.63 25.07 11.21
C ASP A 210 27.58 24.15 11.98
N ILE A 211 28.06 23.12 11.29
CA ILE A 211 28.98 22.14 11.89
C ILE A 211 30.40 22.56 11.55
N ALA A 212 31.19 22.94 12.55
CA ALA A 212 32.61 23.26 12.39
C ALA A 212 33.36 22.04 11.89
N GLY A 213 33.82 22.09 10.64
CA GLY A 213 34.61 20.99 10.02
C GLY A 213 34.25 20.60 8.61
N ALA A 214 33.18 21.13 8.02
CA ALA A 214 32.95 21.03 6.58
C ALA A 214 33.95 21.97 5.86
N LYS A 215 35.14 21.43 5.53
CA LYS A 215 36.11 22.15 4.69
C LYS A 215 35.42 22.50 3.38
N LYS A 216 35.49 23.79 2.99
CA LYS A 216 35.36 24.21 1.60
C LYS A 216 36.45 23.46 0.83
N GLU A 217 36.08 22.56 -0.06
CA GLU A 217 36.96 22.22 -1.19
C GLU A 217 36.90 23.41 -2.15
N GLU A 218 38.07 24.03 -2.34
CA GLU A 218 38.32 25.03 -3.40
C GLU A 218 38.24 24.40 -4.80
#